data_1e516a1f098306e0895472ca8594526f
#
_entry.id   1e516a1f098306e0895472ca8594526f
#
_cell.length_a   1.000
_cell.length_b   1.000
_cell.length_c   1.000
_cell.angle_alpha   90.00
_cell.angle_beta   90.00
_cell.angle_gamma   90.00
#
_symmetry.space_group_name_H-M   'P 1'
#
loop_
_entity.id
_entity.type
_entity.pdbx_description
1 polymer ?
#
loop_
_entity_poly.entity_id
_entity_poly.type
_entity_poly.pdbx_seq_one_letter_code
_entity_poly.pdbx_strand_id
1 'polypeptide(L)' 'MKITYSDEGAYSRIWLTGPFWQLAMARRIADAGLDASPVNTWESHGITFQITLYGKSAYVLRAYKVMAKAMARTGK' A
#
# COMPACT_ATOMS: atom_id res chain seq x y z
N MET A 1 -6.94 0.38 9.87
CA MET A 1 -5.93 0.52 8.80
C MET A 1 -6.42 1.49 7.76
N LYS A 2 -5.55 2.34 7.29
CA LYS A 2 -5.91 3.39 6.33
C LYS A 2 -4.99 3.31 5.12
N ILE A 3 -5.56 3.47 3.94
CA ILE A 3 -4.80 3.56 2.69
C ILE A 3 -4.95 4.98 2.14
N THR A 4 -3.83 5.56 1.72
CA THR A 4 -3.80 6.92 1.15
C THR A 4 -3.03 6.88 -0.16
N TYR A 5 -3.56 7.52 -1.17
CA TYR A 5 -2.93 7.64 -2.49
C TYR A 5 -2.59 9.10 -2.76
N SER A 6 -1.38 9.35 -3.23
CA SER A 6 -0.95 10.69 -3.61
C SER A 6 -0.33 10.66 -5.00
N ASP A 7 -0.90 11.42 -5.91
CA ASP A 7 -0.38 11.57 -7.27
C ASP A 7 0.51 12.81 -7.33
N GLU A 8 1.78 12.61 -7.66
CA GLU A 8 2.76 13.68 -7.74
C GLU A 8 3.26 13.89 -9.17
N GLY A 9 2.39 13.65 -10.17
CA GLY A 9 2.72 13.79 -11.57
C GLY A 9 3.26 12.50 -12.16
N ALA A 10 4.54 12.48 -12.56
CA ALA A 10 5.16 11.28 -13.14
C ALA A 10 5.32 10.16 -12.12
N TYR A 11 5.36 10.48 -10.84
CA TYR A 11 5.50 9.53 -9.74
C TYR A 11 4.31 9.65 -8.80
N SER A 12 4.00 8.56 -8.10
CA SER A 12 2.93 8.52 -7.13
C SER A 12 3.35 7.71 -5.92
N ARG A 13 2.63 7.85 -4.82
CA ARG A 13 2.88 7.14 -3.58
C ARG A 13 1.60 6.61 -2.99
N ILE A 14 1.71 5.48 -2.32
CA ILE A 14 0.61 4.90 -1.54
C ILE A 14 1.13 4.67 -0.13
N TRP A 15 0.34 5.07 0.87
CA TRP A 15 0.65 4.81 2.27
C TRP A 15 -0.41 3.90 2.87
N LEU A 16 0.06 2.84 3.53
CA LEU A 16 -0.77 2.02 4.41
C LEU A 16 -0.34 2.31 5.84
N THR A 17 -1.26 2.78 6.65
CA THR A 17 -0.99 3.11 8.05
C THR A 17 -2.00 2.44 8.97
N GLY A 18 -1.60 2.16 10.19
CA GLY A 18 -2.48 1.57 11.17
C GLY A 18 -1.76 1.11 12.41
N PRO A 19 -2.50 0.52 13.39
CA PRO A 19 -1.90 0.00 14.59
C PRO A 19 -1.07 -1.26 14.31
N PHE A 20 -0.08 -1.51 15.18
CA PHE A 20 0.90 -2.57 14.92
C PHE A 20 0.28 -3.97 14.76
N TRP A 21 -0.85 -4.23 15.38
CA TRP A 21 -1.50 -5.56 15.27
C TRP A 21 -2.11 -5.83 13.89
N GLN A 22 -2.20 -4.82 13.04
CA GLN A 22 -2.67 -4.98 11.67
C GLN A 22 -1.52 -5.09 10.65
N LEU A 23 -0.28 -5.11 11.12
CA LEU A 23 0.88 -5.11 10.25
C LEU A 23 0.91 -6.32 9.31
N ALA A 24 0.60 -7.51 9.81
CA ALA A 24 0.60 -8.72 8.99
C ALA A 24 -0.41 -8.63 7.85
N MET A 25 -1.60 -8.09 8.14
CA MET A 25 -2.63 -7.86 7.12
C MET A 25 -2.16 -6.81 6.10
N ALA A 26 -1.54 -5.73 6.59
CA ALA A 26 -1.03 -4.67 5.72
C ALA A 26 0.06 -5.19 4.78
N ARG A 27 0.92 -6.08 5.26
CA ARG A 27 1.96 -6.72 4.43
C ARG A 27 1.35 -7.55 3.32
N ARG A 28 0.28 -8.29 3.59
CA ARG A 28 -0.42 -9.08 2.57
C ARG A 28 -1.02 -8.18 1.48
N ILE A 29 -1.61 -7.06 1.89
CA ILE A 29 -2.19 -6.10 0.96
C ILE A 29 -1.08 -5.47 0.10
N ALA A 30 0.03 -5.08 0.71
CA ALA A 30 1.17 -4.52 -0.01
C ALA A 30 1.77 -5.52 -0.99
N ASP A 31 1.90 -6.80 -0.58
CA ASP A 31 2.40 -7.86 -1.45
C ASP A 31 1.49 -8.06 -2.68
N ALA A 32 0.18 -7.98 -2.50
CA ALA A 32 -0.75 -8.06 -3.62
C ALA A 32 -0.51 -6.93 -4.62
N GLY A 33 -0.26 -5.72 -4.13
CA GLY A 33 0.08 -4.58 -4.98
C GLY A 33 1.41 -4.78 -5.70
N LEU A 34 2.42 -5.30 -4.99
CA LEU A 34 3.74 -5.56 -5.58
C LEU A 34 3.70 -6.64 -6.66
N ASP A 35 2.87 -7.67 -6.46
CA ASP A 35 2.67 -8.72 -7.46
C ASP A 35 2.02 -8.20 -8.74
N ALA A 36 1.16 -7.19 -8.59
CA ALA A 36 0.42 -6.64 -9.72
C ALA A 36 1.26 -5.65 -10.53
N SER A 37 2.27 -5.03 -9.92
CA SER A 37 2.98 -3.90 -10.53
C SER A 37 4.39 -3.75 -9.97
N PRO A 38 5.40 -3.40 -10.80
CA PRO A 38 6.78 -3.19 -10.33
C PRO A 38 6.91 -1.82 -9.66
N VAL A 39 6.62 -1.75 -8.36
CA VAL A 39 6.79 -0.54 -7.56
C VAL A 39 7.79 -0.81 -6.43
N ASN A 40 8.36 0.26 -5.89
CA ASN A 40 9.25 0.19 -4.75
C ASN A 40 8.44 0.26 -3.46
N THR A 41 8.99 -0.31 -2.40
CA THR A 41 8.30 -0.32 -1.11
C THR A 41 9.27 0.06 0.00
N TRP A 42 8.76 0.74 1.02
CA TRP A 42 9.49 1.10 2.22
C TRP A 42 8.56 0.93 3.42
N GLU A 43 9.07 0.38 4.51
CA GLU A 43 8.28 0.07 5.68
C GLU A 43 8.90 0.67 6.93
N SER A 44 8.05 1.24 7.77
CA SER A 44 8.42 1.73 9.09
C SER A 44 7.39 1.23 10.09
N HIS A 45 7.82 0.86 11.29
CA HIS A 45 6.90 0.37 12.31
C HIS A 45 7.40 0.70 13.72
N GLY A 46 6.45 0.76 14.62
CA GLY A 46 6.63 1.04 16.03
C GLY A 46 5.29 0.78 16.71
N ILE A 47 4.75 1.76 17.41
CA ILE A 47 3.38 1.67 17.95
C ILE A 47 2.37 1.58 16.80
N THR A 48 2.65 2.31 15.72
CA THR A 48 1.90 2.22 14.46
C THR A 48 2.85 1.80 13.35
N PHE A 49 2.30 1.31 12.23
CA PHE A 49 3.11 0.99 11.07
C PHE A 49 2.80 1.94 9.92
N GLN A 50 3.76 2.07 9.02
CA GLN A 50 3.57 2.78 7.76
C GLN A 50 4.31 2.02 6.65
N ILE A 51 3.57 1.60 5.63
CA ILE A 51 4.14 0.97 4.44
C ILE A 51 3.92 1.92 3.28
N THR A 52 5.01 2.29 2.61
CA THR A 52 4.95 3.21 1.47
C THR A 52 5.30 2.45 0.20
N LEU A 53 4.43 2.53 -0.80
CA LEU A 53 4.72 2.03 -2.15
C LEU A 53 4.85 3.24 -3.06
N TYR A 54 5.91 3.28 -3.86
CA TYR A 54 6.18 4.42 -4.72
C TYR A 54 6.79 3.99 -6.05
N GLY A 55 6.63 4.81 -7.05
CA GLY A 55 7.16 4.57 -8.38
C GLY A 55 6.42 5.40 -9.42
N LYS A 56 6.48 4.94 -10.67
CA LYS A 56 5.77 5.61 -11.76
C LYS A 56 4.26 5.55 -11.53
N SER A 57 3.58 6.65 -11.80
CA SER A 57 2.15 6.80 -11.51
C SER A 57 1.29 5.69 -12.09
N ALA A 58 1.57 5.24 -13.31
CA ALA A 58 0.80 4.17 -13.94
C ALA A 58 0.89 2.85 -13.15
N TYR A 59 2.08 2.52 -12.66
CA TYR A 59 2.31 1.31 -11.88
C TYR A 59 1.71 1.43 -10.48
N VAL A 60 1.89 2.59 -9.85
CA VAL A 60 1.36 2.83 -8.51
C VAL A 60 -0.16 2.81 -8.51
N LEU A 61 -0.79 3.38 -9.53
CA LEU A 61 -2.25 3.35 -9.65
C LEU A 61 -2.77 1.93 -9.79
N ARG A 62 -2.10 1.09 -10.58
CA ARG A 62 -2.47 -0.32 -10.73
C ARG A 62 -2.34 -1.06 -9.40
N ALA A 63 -1.25 -0.85 -8.69
CA ALA A 63 -1.04 -1.43 -7.37
C ALA A 63 -2.12 -0.96 -6.38
N TYR A 64 -2.47 0.31 -6.43
CA TYR A 64 -3.50 0.87 -5.56
C TYR A 64 -4.86 0.17 -5.78
N LYS A 65 -5.25 -0.05 -7.03
CA LYS A 65 -6.51 -0.72 -7.33
C LYS A 65 -6.55 -2.14 -6.77
N VAL A 66 -5.45 -2.88 -6.91
CA VAL A 66 -5.36 -4.24 -6.38
C VAL A 66 -5.38 -4.22 -4.84
N MET A 67 -4.65 -3.30 -4.23
CA MET A 67 -4.60 -3.16 -2.78
C MET A 67 -5.97 -2.77 -2.20
N ALA A 68 -6.68 -1.86 -2.86
CA ALA A 68 -8.01 -1.45 -2.42
C ALA A 68 -8.99 -2.62 -2.45
N LYS A 69 -8.93 -3.46 -3.48
CA LYS A 69 -9.75 -4.68 -3.56
C LYS A 69 -9.39 -5.67 -2.44
N ALA A 70 -8.10 -5.87 -2.20
CA ALA A 70 -7.64 -6.77 -1.15
C ALA A 70 -8.10 -6.26 0.22
N MET A 71 -8.02 -4.96 0.45
CA MET A 71 -8.47 -4.34 1.69
C MET A 71 -9.98 -4.52 1.89
N ALA A 72 -10.77 -4.36 0.84
CA ALA A 72 -12.21 -4.55 0.90
C ALA A 72 -12.59 -5.99 1.26
N ARG A 73 -11.81 -6.98 0.79
CA ARG A 73 -12.02 -8.39 1.12
C ARG A 73 -11.69 -8.70 2.57
N THR A 74 -10.62 -8.11 3.09
CA THR A 74 -10.15 -8.39 4.45
C THR A 74 -10.85 -7.54 5.50
N GLY A 75 -11.47 -6.43 5.10
CA GLY A 75 -12.16 -5.51 6.00
C GLY A 75 -13.51 -5.98 6.49
N LYS A 76 -13.89 -7.21 6.19
CA LYS A 76 -15.19 -7.76 6.63
C LYS A 76 -15.06 -8.65 7.83
#